data_e89aef4c36a2d996fd5475d737b6a608
#
_entry.id   e89aef4c36a2d996fd5475d737b6a608
#
_cell.length_a   1.000
_cell.length_b   1.000
_cell.length_c   1.000
_cell.angle_alpha   90.00
_cell.angle_beta   90.00
_cell.angle_gamma   90.00
#
_symmetry.space_group_name_H-M   'P 1'
#
loop_
_entity.id
_entity.type
_entity.pdbx_description
1 polymer ?
#
loop_
_entity_poly.entity_id
_entity_poly.type
_entity_poly.pdbx_seq_one_letter_code
_entity_poly.pdbx_strand_id
1 'polypeptide(L)'
;HHHRDRSVLLALAFLLAVVAFLLSSIPYYFAISKAPEGTRFIGQLVHADDINSYYSFIRQAAAGHLIFRNTMTHIPHAPVFVNLEFLVAGWGMALFDCSPRALYQVWRVLGAFTALLGFATLALVALRTQRERIIALLMFAFGGGFGWFAYLLQRAGVLSVNTKVELHNPAMDLTVAFHPFGQIVINPHFA
;
A
#
# COMPACT_ATOMS: atom_id res chain seq x y z
N HIS A 1 14.23 6.61 32.15
CA HIS A 1 14.61 6.94 30.74
C HIS A 1 14.04 5.94 29.74
N HIS A 2 14.20 4.66 29.93
CA HIS A 2 13.79 3.61 28.96
C HIS A 2 12.29 3.62 28.57
N HIS A 3 11.40 3.88 29.52
CA HIS A 3 9.96 3.97 29.26
C HIS A 3 9.59 5.19 28.39
N ARG A 4 10.22 6.32 28.66
CA ARG A 4 10.01 7.56 27.93
C ARG A 4 10.47 7.44 26.47
N ASP A 5 11.63 6.84 26.24
CA ASP A 5 12.19 6.66 24.89
C ASP A 5 11.32 5.75 24.03
N ARG A 6 10.79 4.66 24.63
CA ARG A 6 9.83 3.76 23.97
C ARG A 6 8.55 4.49 23.56
N SER A 7 7.95 5.24 24.48
CA SER A 7 6.71 5.98 24.21
C SER A 7 6.90 7.03 23.13
N VAL A 8 8.03 7.72 23.11
CA VAL A 8 8.36 8.72 22.06
C VAL A 8 8.48 8.06 20.69
N LEU A 9 9.17 6.92 20.59
CA LEU A 9 9.33 6.23 19.29
C LEU A 9 8.00 5.72 18.75
N LEU A 10 7.17 5.10 19.60
CA LEU A 10 5.85 4.60 19.19
C LEU A 10 4.91 5.75 18.81
N ALA A 11 4.95 6.87 19.53
CA ALA A 11 4.17 8.06 19.19
C ALA A 11 4.62 8.65 17.85
N LEU A 12 5.93 8.68 17.59
CA LEU A 12 6.46 9.11 16.29
C LEU A 12 6.02 8.16 15.16
N ALA A 13 6.09 6.85 15.37
CA ALA A 13 5.64 5.86 14.40
C ALA A 13 4.14 6.02 14.08
N PHE A 14 3.33 6.22 15.10
CA PHE A 14 1.90 6.50 14.95
C PHE A 14 1.65 7.79 14.14
N LEU A 15 2.34 8.87 14.49
CA LEU A 15 2.25 10.14 13.77
C LEU A 15 2.66 9.99 12.30
N LEU A 16 3.75 9.28 12.03
CA LEU A 16 4.20 8.99 10.66
C LEU A 16 3.18 8.16 9.89
N ALA A 17 2.52 7.18 10.54
CA ALA A 17 1.45 6.41 9.92
C ALA A 17 0.24 7.29 9.54
N VAL A 18 -0.16 8.20 10.44
CA VAL A 18 -1.22 9.18 10.15
C VAL A 18 -0.83 10.09 8.99
N VAL A 19 0.38 10.64 9.00
CA VAL A 19 0.88 11.52 7.92
C VAL A 19 0.94 10.76 6.60
N ALA A 20 1.50 9.56 6.58
CA ALA A 20 1.57 8.71 5.39
C ALA A 20 0.16 8.41 4.84
N PHE A 21 -0.78 8.07 5.71
CA PHE A 21 -2.17 7.83 5.32
C PHE A 21 -2.83 9.08 4.73
N LEU A 22 -2.68 10.24 5.36
CA LEU A 22 -3.26 11.50 4.86
C LEU A 22 -2.68 11.88 3.50
N LEU A 23 -1.34 11.86 3.36
CA LEU A 23 -0.67 12.18 2.10
C LEU A 23 -1.06 11.19 1.00
N SER A 24 -1.10 9.89 1.31
CA SER A 24 -1.51 8.86 0.34
C SER A 24 -2.98 8.94 -0.04
N SER A 25 -3.82 9.58 0.77
CA SER A 25 -5.25 9.74 0.49
C SER A 25 -5.55 10.89 -0.49
N ILE A 26 -4.63 11.83 -0.66
CA ILE A 26 -4.80 12.97 -1.58
C ILE A 26 -5.13 12.51 -3.02
N PRO A 27 -4.33 11.63 -3.67
CA PRO A 27 -4.64 11.19 -5.03
C PRO A 27 -5.95 10.38 -5.12
N TYR A 28 -6.32 9.64 -4.08
CA TYR A 28 -7.62 8.94 -4.02
C TYR A 28 -8.79 9.92 -3.97
N TYR A 29 -8.66 10.98 -3.18
CA TYR A 29 -9.65 12.05 -3.12
C TYR A 29 -9.82 12.70 -4.49
N PHE A 30 -8.73 13.04 -5.19
CA PHE A 30 -8.80 13.58 -6.54
C PHE A 30 -9.44 12.61 -7.53
N ALA A 31 -9.08 11.33 -7.50
CA ALA A 31 -9.66 10.32 -8.38
C ALA A 31 -11.19 10.17 -8.18
N ILE A 32 -11.64 10.25 -6.92
CA ILE A 32 -13.08 10.22 -6.61
C ILE A 32 -13.78 11.50 -7.05
N SER A 33 -13.21 12.68 -6.73
CA SER A 33 -13.84 13.99 -6.98
C SER A 33 -13.85 14.39 -8.47
N LYS A 34 -12.93 13.85 -9.27
CA LYS A 34 -12.78 14.13 -10.70
C LYS A 34 -13.29 12.99 -11.61
N ALA A 35 -13.92 11.99 -11.04
CA ALA A 35 -14.52 10.93 -11.84
C ALA A 35 -15.58 11.53 -12.78
N PRO A 36 -15.55 11.21 -14.10
CA PRO A 36 -16.56 11.68 -15.05
C PRO A 36 -17.97 11.25 -14.64
N GLU A 37 -18.98 12.01 -15.05
CA GLU A 37 -20.38 11.66 -14.81
C GLU A 37 -20.69 10.25 -15.34
N GLY A 38 -21.45 9.49 -14.57
CA GLY A 38 -21.80 8.09 -14.91
C GLY A 38 -20.68 7.07 -14.65
N THR A 39 -19.50 7.50 -14.19
CA THR A 39 -18.39 6.60 -13.84
C THR A 39 -18.15 6.57 -12.33
N ARG A 40 -17.48 5.50 -11.87
CA ARG A 40 -17.04 5.40 -10.49
C ARG A 40 -15.57 5.01 -10.44
N PHE A 41 -14.80 5.69 -9.61
CA PHE A 41 -13.43 5.30 -9.34
C PHE A 41 -13.37 3.89 -8.73
N ILE A 42 -12.58 3.01 -9.34
CA ILE A 42 -12.52 1.58 -8.97
C ILE A 42 -11.94 1.33 -7.57
N GLY A 43 -11.18 2.29 -7.00
CA GLY A 43 -10.61 2.21 -5.66
C GLY A 43 -9.10 1.94 -5.63
N GLN A 44 -8.45 1.89 -6.80
CA GLN A 44 -7.00 1.73 -6.92
C GLN A 44 -6.46 2.68 -8.00
N LEU A 45 -5.28 3.25 -7.77
CA LEU A 45 -4.66 4.24 -8.65
C LEU A 45 -3.76 3.61 -9.72
N VAL A 46 -3.16 2.47 -9.40
CA VAL A 46 -2.22 1.75 -10.26
C VAL A 46 -2.61 0.27 -10.27
N HIS A 47 -2.27 -0.45 -11.34
CA HIS A 47 -2.62 -1.87 -11.52
C HIS A 47 -4.15 -2.12 -11.43
N ALA A 48 -4.93 -1.29 -12.10
CA ALA A 48 -6.39 -1.41 -12.10
C ALA A 48 -6.90 -2.77 -12.63
N ASP A 49 -6.11 -3.45 -13.45
CA ASP A 49 -6.42 -4.78 -13.99
C ASP A 49 -6.47 -5.84 -12.89
N ASP A 50 -5.57 -5.76 -11.90
CA ASP A 50 -5.49 -6.72 -10.80
C ASP A 50 -6.64 -6.56 -9.80
N ILE A 51 -7.12 -5.34 -9.59
CA ILE A 51 -8.12 -5.06 -8.55
C ILE A 51 -9.42 -5.82 -8.76
N ASN A 52 -9.80 -6.07 -10.01
CA ASN A 52 -11.00 -6.84 -10.31
C ASN A 52 -10.86 -8.30 -9.84
N SER A 53 -9.65 -8.88 -9.98
CA SER A 53 -9.34 -10.21 -9.45
C SER A 53 -9.43 -10.22 -7.94
N TYR A 54 -8.85 -9.24 -7.25
CA TYR A 54 -8.88 -9.13 -5.80
C TYR A 54 -10.32 -8.96 -5.27
N TYR A 55 -11.11 -8.09 -5.89
CA TYR A 55 -12.52 -7.94 -5.53
C TYR A 55 -13.34 -9.20 -5.78
N SER A 56 -13.00 -9.97 -6.83
CA SER A 56 -13.63 -11.27 -7.07
C SER A 56 -13.31 -12.26 -5.94
N PHE A 57 -12.05 -12.35 -5.51
CA PHE A 57 -11.66 -13.25 -4.41
C PHE A 57 -12.31 -12.84 -3.09
N ILE A 58 -12.36 -11.55 -2.77
CA ILE A 58 -13.04 -11.03 -1.57
C ILE A 58 -14.54 -11.40 -1.60
N ARG A 59 -15.21 -11.26 -2.75
CA ARG A 59 -16.63 -11.67 -2.88
C ARG A 59 -16.84 -13.17 -2.74
N GLN A 60 -15.94 -13.98 -3.29
CA GLN A 60 -15.97 -15.43 -3.11
C GLN A 60 -15.82 -15.81 -1.63
N ALA A 61 -14.89 -15.17 -0.92
CA ALA A 61 -14.72 -15.37 0.52
C ALA A 61 -15.95 -14.93 1.32
N ALA A 62 -16.56 -13.80 0.97
CA ALA A 62 -17.82 -13.34 1.58
C ALA A 62 -18.98 -14.31 1.35
N ALA A 63 -18.98 -15.03 0.21
CA ALA A 63 -19.93 -16.09 -0.10
C ALA A 63 -19.59 -17.44 0.58
N GLY A 64 -18.55 -17.50 1.41
CA GLY A 64 -18.14 -18.69 2.17
C GLY A 64 -17.14 -19.62 1.47
N HIS A 65 -16.60 -19.22 0.32
CA HIS A 65 -15.58 -20.04 -0.35
C HIS A 65 -14.20 -19.82 0.31
N LEU A 66 -13.54 -20.92 0.70
CA LEU A 66 -12.18 -20.89 1.27
C LEU A 66 -11.09 -21.00 0.20
N ILE A 67 -11.44 -21.56 -0.95
CA ILE A 67 -10.55 -21.72 -2.11
C ILE A 67 -11.17 -20.96 -3.27
N PHE A 68 -10.38 -20.12 -3.91
CA PHE A 68 -10.85 -19.19 -4.92
C PHE A 68 -10.63 -19.74 -6.34
N ARG A 69 -11.57 -19.39 -7.20
CA ARG A 69 -11.48 -19.60 -8.64
C ARG A 69 -11.06 -18.29 -9.31
N ASN A 70 -10.19 -18.39 -10.31
CA ASN A 70 -9.88 -17.25 -11.16
C ASN A 70 -11.07 -16.95 -12.08
N THR A 71 -11.74 -15.83 -11.87
CA THR A 71 -12.91 -15.42 -12.66
C THR A 71 -12.54 -14.62 -13.92
N MET A 72 -11.24 -14.35 -14.15
CA MET A 72 -10.74 -13.60 -15.30
C MET A 72 -10.48 -14.51 -16.52
N THR A 73 -10.68 -15.81 -16.40
CA THR A 73 -10.56 -16.77 -17.50
C THR A 73 -11.91 -17.41 -17.81
N HIS A 74 -12.18 -17.66 -19.09
CA HIS A 74 -13.33 -18.43 -19.55
C HIS A 74 -13.06 -19.95 -19.58
N ILE A 75 -11.81 -20.36 -19.39
CA ILE A 75 -11.44 -21.79 -19.37
C ILE A 75 -11.93 -22.41 -18.06
N PRO A 76 -12.76 -23.47 -18.10
CA PRO A 76 -13.20 -24.15 -16.90
C PRO A 76 -12.01 -24.73 -16.12
N HIS A 77 -11.91 -24.41 -14.83
CA HIS A 77 -10.86 -24.93 -13.95
C HIS A 77 -11.37 -25.05 -12.51
N ALA A 78 -10.73 -25.88 -11.73
CA ALA A 78 -11.04 -26.03 -10.30
C ALA A 78 -10.55 -24.79 -9.52
N PRO A 79 -11.16 -24.49 -8.36
CA PRO A 79 -10.59 -23.55 -7.40
C PRO A 79 -9.23 -24.06 -6.91
N VAL A 80 -8.18 -23.23 -6.98
CA VAL A 80 -6.81 -23.64 -6.63
C VAL A 80 -6.04 -22.61 -5.81
N PHE A 81 -6.61 -21.42 -5.62
CA PHE A 81 -5.94 -20.31 -4.99
C PHE A 81 -6.51 -20.04 -3.60
N VAL A 82 -5.62 -19.90 -2.59
CA VAL A 82 -5.96 -19.52 -1.22
C VAL A 82 -5.13 -18.32 -0.85
N ASN A 83 -5.77 -17.30 -0.28
CA ASN A 83 -5.07 -16.14 0.28
C ASN A 83 -5.81 -15.70 1.56
N LEU A 84 -5.07 -15.67 2.66
CA LEU A 84 -5.64 -15.36 3.98
C LEU A 84 -6.15 -13.91 4.06
N GLU A 85 -5.49 -12.98 3.39
CA GLU A 85 -5.91 -11.57 3.34
C GLU A 85 -7.30 -11.44 2.71
N PHE A 86 -7.53 -12.09 1.56
CA PHE A 86 -8.82 -12.05 0.88
C PHE A 86 -9.91 -12.80 1.66
N LEU A 87 -9.55 -13.87 2.41
CA LEU A 87 -10.47 -14.55 3.31
C LEU A 87 -10.93 -13.61 4.43
N VAL A 88 -9.99 -12.97 5.14
CA VAL A 88 -10.31 -12.05 6.24
C VAL A 88 -11.10 -10.84 5.71
N ALA A 89 -10.71 -10.29 4.55
CA ALA A 89 -11.46 -9.22 3.91
C ALA A 89 -12.88 -9.67 3.52
N GLY A 90 -13.05 -10.85 2.97
CA GLY A 90 -14.37 -11.38 2.61
C GLY A 90 -15.27 -11.61 3.81
N TRP A 91 -14.74 -12.15 4.91
CA TRP A 91 -15.48 -12.29 6.16
C TRP A 91 -15.87 -10.91 6.73
N GLY A 92 -14.96 -9.94 6.68
CA GLY A 92 -15.27 -8.55 7.05
C GLY A 92 -16.38 -7.96 6.18
N MET A 93 -16.33 -8.22 4.85
CA MET A 93 -17.39 -7.80 3.94
C MET A 93 -18.76 -8.41 4.32
N ALA A 94 -18.79 -9.70 4.63
CA ALA A 94 -20.03 -10.37 5.02
C ALA A 94 -20.56 -9.89 6.39
N LEU A 95 -19.65 -9.60 7.34
CA LEU A 95 -20.02 -9.16 8.68
C LEU A 95 -20.53 -7.72 8.73
N PHE A 96 -19.90 -6.81 7.96
CA PHE A 96 -20.17 -5.37 8.02
C PHE A 96 -21.02 -4.86 6.84
N ASP A 97 -21.45 -5.73 5.94
CA ASP A 97 -22.22 -5.40 4.72
C ASP A 97 -21.60 -4.24 3.94
N CYS A 98 -20.30 -4.30 3.72
CA CYS A 98 -19.53 -3.24 3.07
C CYS A 98 -18.98 -3.67 1.71
N SER A 99 -18.62 -2.69 0.88
CA SER A 99 -18.07 -2.99 -0.45
C SER A 99 -16.62 -3.49 -0.38
N PRO A 100 -16.17 -4.33 -1.34
CA PRO A 100 -14.76 -4.75 -1.43
C PRO A 100 -13.81 -3.56 -1.49
N ARG A 101 -14.22 -2.46 -2.17
CA ARG A 101 -13.45 -1.22 -2.25
C ARG A 101 -13.25 -0.57 -0.89
N ALA A 102 -14.29 -0.54 -0.04
CA ALA A 102 -14.18 0.03 1.31
C ALA A 102 -13.20 -0.77 2.17
N LEU A 103 -13.30 -2.11 2.14
CA LEU A 103 -12.36 -2.99 2.83
C LEU A 103 -10.91 -2.81 2.35
N TYR A 104 -10.71 -2.65 1.05
CA TYR A 104 -9.39 -2.41 0.50
C TYR A 104 -8.77 -1.12 1.05
N GLN A 105 -9.57 -0.07 1.27
CA GLN A 105 -9.09 1.15 1.93
C GLN A 105 -8.83 0.93 3.43
N VAL A 106 -9.61 0.09 4.10
CA VAL A 106 -9.35 -0.30 5.50
C VAL A 106 -7.99 -1.03 5.60
N TRP A 107 -7.72 -1.98 4.69
CA TRP A 107 -6.42 -2.66 4.62
C TRP A 107 -5.27 -1.69 4.41
N ARG A 108 -5.43 -0.68 3.57
CA ARG A 108 -4.42 0.37 3.36
C ARG A 108 -4.08 1.11 4.64
N VAL A 109 -5.11 1.42 5.46
CA VAL A 109 -4.90 2.05 6.78
C VAL A 109 -4.19 1.09 7.73
N LEU A 110 -4.71 -0.13 7.86
CA LEU A 110 -4.14 -1.14 8.75
C LEU A 110 -2.69 -1.47 8.38
N GLY A 111 -2.40 -1.61 7.09
CA GLY A 111 -1.05 -1.85 6.58
C GLY A 111 -0.09 -0.73 6.97
N ALA A 112 -0.47 0.54 6.81
CA ALA A 112 0.34 1.68 7.19
C ALA A 112 0.71 1.67 8.69
N PHE A 113 -0.29 1.45 9.54
CA PHE A 113 -0.07 1.41 10.99
C PHE A 113 0.74 0.19 11.42
N THR A 114 0.41 -0.99 10.88
CA THR A 114 1.11 -2.24 11.22
C THR A 114 2.57 -2.17 10.78
N ALA A 115 2.87 -1.69 9.58
CA ALA A 115 4.23 -1.57 9.07
C ALA A 115 5.07 -0.63 9.94
N LEU A 116 4.60 0.58 10.21
CA LEU A 116 5.37 1.58 10.94
C LEU A 116 5.49 1.26 12.44
N LEU A 117 4.42 0.81 13.08
CA LEU A 117 4.47 0.39 14.49
C LEU A 117 5.27 -0.91 14.66
N GLY A 118 5.11 -1.86 13.74
CA GLY A 118 5.89 -3.09 13.71
C GLY A 118 7.38 -2.80 13.55
N PHE A 119 7.76 -1.93 12.61
CA PHE A 119 9.16 -1.53 12.44
C PHE A 119 9.70 -0.78 13.67
N ALA A 120 8.89 0.11 14.29
CA ALA A 120 9.30 0.78 15.51
C ALA A 120 9.56 -0.20 16.66
N THR A 121 8.74 -1.24 16.81
CA THR A 121 8.98 -2.29 17.81
C THR A 121 10.22 -3.10 17.50
N LEU A 122 10.49 -3.43 16.24
CA LEU A 122 11.71 -4.07 15.80
C LEU A 122 12.94 -3.20 16.10
N ALA A 123 12.88 -1.90 15.80
CA ALA A 123 13.94 -0.95 16.08
C ALA A 123 14.24 -0.83 17.59
N LEU A 124 13.22 -0.95 18.46
CA LEU A 124 13.41 -0.99 19.92
C LEU A 124 14.24 -2.18 20.38
N VAL A 125 14.13 -3.30 19.69
CA VAL A 125 14.87 -4.53 20.03
C VAL A 125 16.26 -4.53 19.37
N ALA A 126 16.36 -4.11 18.11
CA ALA A 126 17.57 -4.24 17.32
C ALA A 126 18.59 -3.11 17.55
N LEU A 127 18.13 -1.90 17.86
CA LEU A 127 18.99 -0.71 17.94
C LEU A 127 19.16 -0.26 19.39
N ARG A 128 20.35 0.27 19.70
CA ARG A 128 20.73 0.59 21.07
C ARG A 128 20.32 1.98 21.50
N THR A 129 20.50 2.97 20.64
CA THR A 129 20.26 4.38 20.97
C THR A 129 18.95 4.90 20.38
N GLN A 130 18.34 5.87 21.06
CA GLN A 130 17.12 6.52 20.58
C GLN A 130 17.33 7.23 19.24
N ARG A 131 18.51 7.81 19.03
CA ARG A 131 18.86 8.46 17.77
C ARG A 131 18.87 7.48 16.60
N GLU A 132 19.51 6.31 16.77
CA GLU A 132 19.50 5.25 15.72
C GLU A 132 18.09 4.80 15.39
N ARG A 133 17.23 4.59 16.40
CA ARG A 133 15.84 4.18 16.25
C ARG A 133 15.02 5.20 15.44
N ILE A 134 15.15 6.49 15.76
CA ILE A 134 14.46 7.55 15.05
C ILE A 134 14.93 7.64 13.59
N ILE A 135 16.26 7.62 13.36
CA ILE A 135 16.81 7.66 12.00
C ILE A 135 16.34 6.45 11.20
N ALA A 136 16.41 5.23 11.76
CA ALA A 136 15.96 4.02 11.09
C ALA A 136 14.46 4.08 10.76
N LEU A 137 13.63 4.57 11.67
CA LEU A 137 12.19 4.72 11.44
C LEU A 137 11.90 5.74 10.32
N LEU A 138 12.60 6.87 10.29
CA LEU A 138 12.45 7.85 9.20
C LEU A 138 12.93 7.29 7.87
N MET A 139 14.05 6.58 7.86
CA MET A 139 14.54 5.89 6.66
C MET A 139 13.56 4.82 6.18
N PHE A 140 12.96 4.05 7.09
CA PHE A 140 11.94 3.07 6.74
C PHE A 140 10.70 3.74 6.15
N ALA A 141 10.22 4.84 6.75
CA ALA A 141 9.02 5.53 6.31
C ALA A 141 9.18 6.21 4.93
N PHE A 142 10.35 6.83 4.68
CA PHE A 142 10.56 7.70 3.52
C PHE A 142 11.76 7.30 2.64
N GLY A 143 12.48 6.26 2.99
CA GLY A 143 13.68 5.79 2.29
C GLY A 143 13.36 5.06 0.99
N GLY A 144 12.68 5.71 0.07
CA GLY A 144 12.30 5.16 -1.22
C GLY A 144 13.39 5.20 -2.31
N GLY A 145 14.68 5.33 -1.90
CA GLY A 145 15.77 5.46 -2.87
C GLY A 145 15.90 6.86 -3.47
N PHE A 146 16.76 6.99 -4.49
CA PHE A 146 17.07 8.28 -5.15
C PHE A 146 16.23 8.56 -6.41
N GLY A 147 15.25 7.73 -6.73
CA GLY A 147 14.46 7.88 -7.94
C GLY A 147 13.69 9.19 -8.04
N TRP A 148 13.19 9.72 -6.90
CA TRP A 148 12.59 11.05 -6.86
C TRP A 148 13.57 12.16 -7.30
N PHE A 149 14.84 12.03 -6.94
CA PHE A 149 15.87 12.98 -7.35
C PHE A 149 16.18 12.86 -8.86
N ALA A 150 16.28 11.64 -9.38
CA ALA A 150 16.42 11.40 -10.81
C ALA A 150 15.22 11.98 -11.59
N TYR A 151 14.00 11.83 -11.09
CA TYR A 151 12.81 12.44 -11.68
C TYR A 151 12.87 13.98 -11.69
N LEU A 152 13.33 14.61 -10.59
CA LEU A 152 13.50 16.06 -10.54
C LEU A 152 14.55 16.55 -11.53
N LEU A 153 15.69 15.86 -11.65
CA LEU A 153 16.74 16.17 -12.63
C LEU A 153 16.24 16.05 -14.08
N GLN A 154 15.41 15.05 -14.36
CA GLN A 154 14.76 14.89 -15.66
C GLN A 154 13.79 16.06 -15.94
N ARG A 155 12.97 16.45 -14.97
CA ARG A 155 12.04 17.60 -15.10
C ARG A 155 12.79 18.91 -15.27
N ALA A 156 13.96 19.04 -14.67
CA ALA A 156 14.84 20.20 -14.84
C ALA A 156 15.64 20.19 -16.16
N GLY A 157 15.48 19.15 -17.00
CA GLY A 157 16.19 19.02 -18.27
C GLY A 157 17.68 18.66 -18.13
N VAL A 158 18.12 18.30 -16.92
CA VAL A 158 19.53 17.93 -16.65
C VAL A 158 19.80 16.48 -17.05
N LEU A 159 18.80 15.59 -16.91
CA LEU A 159 18.87 14.21 -17.37
C LEU A 159 17.97 14.04 -18.61
N SER A 160 18.59 13.69 -19.75
CA SER A 160 17.86 13.22 -20.91
C SER A 160 17.69 11.70 -20.81
N VAL A 161 16.47 11.24 -20.58
CA VAL A 161 16.17 9.82 -20.69
C VAL A 161 15.86 9.51 -22.15
N ASN A 162 16.63 8.61 -22.74
CA ASN A 162 16.42 8.16 -24.11
C ASN A 162 15.12 7.34 -24.14
N THR A 163 14.03 7.94 -24.61
CA THR A 163 12.65 7.44 -24.58
C THR A 163 12.39 6.21 -25.45
N LYS A 164 13.43 5.65 -26.08
CA LYS A 164 13.32 4.39 -26.87
C LYS A 164 13.28 3.14 -26.00
N VAL A 165 13.64 3.22 -24.73
CA VAL A 165 13.37 2.17 -23.74
C VAL A 165 12.13 2.62 -23.01
N GLU A 166 11.05 1.87 -23.09
CA GLU A 166 9.75 2.11 -22.45
C GLU A 166 9.81 2.05 -20.89
N LEU A 167 10.84 2.61 -20.32
CA LEU A 167 10.90 2.90 -18.89
C LEU A 167 10.04 4.15 -18.66
N HIS A 168 8.74 3.95 -18.57
CA HIS A 168 7.75 5.00 -18.23
C HIS A 168 8.04 5.65 -16.88
N ASN A 169 8.99 5.11 -16.12
CA ASN A 169 9.42 5.65 -14.85
C ASN A 169 10.94 5.59 -14.74
N PRO A 170 11.66 6.73 -14.80
CA PRO A 170 13.12 6.78 -14.62
C PRO A 170 13.56 6.38 -13.21
N ALA A 171 12.62 6.25 -12.29
CA ALA A 171 12.81 5.89 -10.92
C ALA A 171 12.29 4.48 -10.68
N MET A 172 13.05 3.47 -11.09
CA MET A 172 12.68 2.06 -10.84
C MET A 172 12.57 1.73 -9.34
N ASP A 173 13.24 2.47 -8.49
CA ASP A 173 13.17 2.41 -7.05
C ASP A 173 11.87 3.01 -6.46
N LEU A 174 11.13 3.77 -7.24
CA LEU A 174 9.75 4.17 -6.93
C LEU A 174 8.72 3.09 -7.29
N THR A 175 9.16 1.95 -7.84
CA THR A 175 8.25 0.83 -8.04
C THR A 175 7.72 0.38 -6.69
N VAL A 176 6.43 0.20 -6.62
CA VAL A 176 5.63 -0.12 -5.42
C VAL A 176 6.23 -1.21 -4.54
N ALA A 177 6.98 -2.15 -5.14
CA ALA A 177 7.54 -3.30 -4.44
C ALA A 177 8.74 -2.99 -3.53
N PHE A 178 9.32 -1.78 -3.59
CA PHE A 178 10.62 -1.54 -3.00
C PHE A 178 10.65 -0.54 -1.84
N HIS A 179 9.54 0.12 -1.50
CA HIS A 179 9.52 1.01 -0.34
C HIS A 179 8.14 1.08 0.36
N PRO A 180 8.11 1.12 1.69
CA PRO A 180 6.86 1.01 2.45
C PRO A 180 5.85 2.11 2.14
N PHE A 181 6.29 3.35 1.92
CA PHE A 181 5.40 4.45 1.58
C PHE A 181 4.66 4.20 0.25
N GLY A 182 5.38 3.75 -0.78
CA GLY A 182 4.76 3.40 -2.06
C GLY A 182 3.78 2.24 -1.95
N GLN A 183 4.11 1.23 -1.14
CA GLN A 183 3.23 0.11 -0.84
C GLN A 183 1.91 0.59 -0.24
N ILE A 184 1.98 1.45 0.77
CA ILE A 184 0.80 2.03 1.44
C ILE A 184 -0.05 2.84 0.45
N VAL A 185 0.60 3.58 -0.45
CA VAL A 185 -0.09 4.44 -1.43
C VAL A 185 -0.80 3.63 -2.51
N ILE A 186 -0.13 2.61 -3.04
CA ILE A 186 -0.53 1.98 -4.30
C ILE A 186 -1.16 0.62 -4.07
N ASN A 187 -0.57 -0.20 -3.22
CA ASN A 187 -0.94 -1.60 -3.14
C ASN A 187 -0.79 -2.13 -1.70
N PRO A 188 -1.81 -1.93 -0.86
CA PRO A 188 -1.74 -2.20 0.57
C PRO A 188 -1.46 -3.66 0.93
N HIS A 189 -1.73 -4.62 0.04
CA HIS A 189 -1.46 -6.03 0.33
C HIS A 189 0.03 -6.41 0.21
N PHE A 190 0.88 -5.50 -0.20
CA PHE A 190 2.33 -5.67 -0.13
C PHE A 190 2.95 -4.98 1.10
N ALA A 191 2.18 -4.23 1.87
CA ALA A 191 2.63 -3.60 3.10
C ALA A 191 2.49 -4.54 4.30
#